data_69cc3dc232cf613ee98456cb332ff3d0
#
_entry.id   69cc3dc232cf613ee98456cb332ff3d0
#
_cell.length_a   1.000
_cell.length_b   1.000
_cell.length_c   1.000
_cell.angle_alpha   90.00
_cell.angle_beta   90.00
_cell.angle_gamma   90.00
#
_symmetry.space_group_name_H-M   'P 1'
#
loop_
_entity.id
_entity.type
_entity.pdbx_description
1 polymer ?
#
loop_
_entity_poly.entity_id
_entity_poly.type
_entity_poly.pdbx_seq_one_letter_code
_entity_poly.pdbx_strand_id
1 'polypeptide(L)'
;MKLRLTLALIGLQSASTATLLAQPAGHDHWVTTWATSPPLARVQPPPAAPANPNSQQSINASGFTDQTVRMIVRTSIGGHRLRVKFANAFGAPPVQIGAAHIALRDKDSQIVAASDRPLLFNGKPGCILIPGVALVSDPVDLTFDPLAYLTVSLYFPVETGPPNSHGTGLHTTYIAKGDGTAQAAIADPLLTTASYYWLSAIDVLAPAKAASIVAFGDSITDGAQSTVNTDHSWPALLAARLAKNPKTAAIGVSNQGIGGNRVLRDITGVSALGRFDRDVLGQSGVKWLMVLEGINDIGHGAIDPTEQVTAEEIIGGYKQLIDAAHDHGIKVIGCTLTPYEGANYSRPEGEAAREAVNNWIRTSHAFDAVADFEAATRDPANPKRIRAEFDPGDHQIGRASCRERV
;
A
#
# COMPACT_ATOMS: atom_id res chain seq x y z
N MET A 1 72.25 44.08 48.26
CA MET A 1 72.17 43.75 46.82
C MET A 1 70.97 42.84 46.54
N LYS A 2 69.82 43.41 46.17
CA LYS A 2 68.55 42.64 46.00
C LYS A 2 68.25 42.65 44.49
N LEU A 3 68.29 41.49 43.88
CA LEU A 3 68.00 41.26 42.46
C LEU A 3 66.47 41.10 42.30
N ARG A 4 65.85 41.94 41.50
CA ARG A 4 64.42 41.85 41.14
C ARG A 4 64.33 41.13 39.82
N LEU A 5 63.68 39.96 39.81
CA LEU A 5 63.34 39.22 38.63
C LEU A 5 61.92 39.60 38.17
N THR A 6 61.84 40.19 36.98
CA THR A 6 60.54 40.53 36.34
C THR A 6 60.14 39.39 35.41
N LEU A 7 59.03 38.69 35.73
CA LEU A 7 58.44 37.70 34.83
C LEU A 7 57.51 38.43 33.86
N ALA A 8 57.79 38.30 32.55
CA ALA A 8 56.88 38.69 31.51
C ALA A 8 55.98 37.50 31.16
N LEU A 9 54.66 37.63 31.41
CA LEU A 9 53.64 36.70 30.92
C LEU A 9 53.35 36.99 29.45
N ILE A 10 53.72 36.06 28.56
CA ILE A 10 53.29 36.06 27.18
C ILE A 10 51.98 35.26 27.13
N GLY A 11 50.84 35.93 26.95
CA GLY A 11 49.55 35.30 26.75
C GLY A 11 49.42 34.74 25.33
N LEU A 12 49.44 33.40 25.18
CA LEU A 12 49.04 32.74 23.94
C LEU A 12 47.51 32.72 23.86
N GLN A 13 46.92 33.52 23.02
CA GLN A 13 45.53 33.36 22.62
C GLN A 13 45.45 32.25 21.55
N SER A 14 45.01 31.04 21.97
CA SER A 14 44.65 29.97 21.04
C SER A 14 43.27 30.27 20.45
N ALA A 15 43.22 30.71 19.20
CA ALA A 15 41.99 30.77 18.41
C ALA A 15 41.56 29.35 18.07
N SER A 16 40.59 28.84 18.82
CA SER A 16 39.90 27.59 18.47
C SER A 16 39.04 27.83 17.24
N THR A 17 39.52 27.47 16.06
CA THR A 17 38.71 27.31 14.87
C THR A 17 37.82 26.08 15.04
N ALA A 18 36.56 26.29 15.42
CA ALA A 18 35.55 25.26 15.37
C ALA A 18 35.30 24.89 13.91
N THR A 19 35.92 23.81 13.45
CA THR A 19 35.57 23.19 12.18
C THR A 19 34.17 22.65 12.34
N LEU A 20 33.18 23.32 11.74
CA LEU A 20 31.87 22.70 11.52
C LEU A 20 32.11 21.48 10.62
N LEU A 21 32.16 20.28 11.22
CA LEU A 21 32.05 19.07 10.48
C LEU A 21 30.66 19.08 9.82
N ALA A 22 30.62 19.34 8.52
CA ALA A 22 29.42 19.11 7.72
C ALA A 22 29.00 17.67 7.97
N GLN A 23 27.80 17.47 8.49
CA GLN A 23 27.23 16.13 8.57
C GLN A 23 27.31 15.52 7.17
N PRO A 24 27.76 14.28 7.02
CA PRO A 24 27.79 13.63 5.72
C PRO A 24 26.40 13.70 5.15
N ALA A 25 26.26 14.23 3.94
CA ALA A 25 25.00 14.20 3.20
C ALA A 25 24.54 12.75 3.17
N GLY A 26 23.39 12.46 3.79
CA GLY A 26 22.86 11.10 3.84
C GLY A 26 22.74 10.57 2.42
N HIS A 27 23.16 9.30 2.24
CA HIS A 27 23.08 8.65 0.93
C HIS A 27 21.62 8.43 0.54
N ASP A 28 21.33 8.53 -0.75
CA ASP A 28 20.04 8.12 -1.31
C ASP A 28 19.71 6.67 -0.92
N HIS A 29 18.45 6.42 -0.65
CA HIS A 29 17.96 5.08 -0.27
C HIS A 29 16.62 4.79 -0.94
N TRP A 30 16.24 3.50 -0.93
CA TRP A 30 14.98 3.07 -1.51
C TRP A 30 13.80 3.46 -0.60
N VAL A 31 12.76 4.03 -1.21
CA VAL A 31 11.51 4.39 -0.54
C VAL A 31 10.35 3.87 -1.39
N THR A 32 9.41 3.16 -0.78
CA THR A 32 8.20 2.70 -1.47
C THR A 32 7.33 3.89 -1.83
N THR A 33 7.07 4.04 -3.13
CA THR A 33 6.20 5.09 -3.68
C THR A 33 4.80 4.61 -4.02
N TRP A 34 4.63 3.31 -4.22
CA TRP A 34 3.37 2.62 -4.44
C TRP A 34 3.48 1.16 -3.99
N ALA A 35 2.43 0.63 -3.39
CA ALA A 35 2.34 -0.80 -3.09
C ALA A 35 0.89 -1.26 -2.97
N THR A 36 0.69 -2.58 -3.03
CA THR A 36 -0.56 -3.26 -2.77
C THR A 36 -0.31 -4.60 -2.07
N SER A 37 -1.23 -5.04 -1.23
CA SER A 37 -1.14 -6.28 -0.49
C SER A 37 -1.89 -7.41 -1.21
N PRO A 38 -1.25 -8.53 -1.53
CA PRO A 38 -1.96 -9.68 -2.09
C PRO A 38 -2.82 -10.33 -1.01
N PRO A 39 -4.15 -10.46 -1.22
CA PRO A 39 -5.00 -11.26 -0.36
C PRO A 39 -4.69 -12.77 -0.54
N LEU A 40 -5.16 -13.59 0.39
CA LEU A 40 -5.14 -15.05 0.22
C LEU A 40 -5.89 -15.43 -1.05
N ALA A 41 -5.36 -16.39 -1.81
CA ALA A 41 -6.09 -16.97 -2.91
C ALA A 41 -7.39 -17.58 -2.36
N ARG A 42 -8.54 -17.06 -2.80
CA ARG A 42 -9.81 -17.70 -2.47
C ARG A 42 -9.81 -19.06 -3.14
N VAL A 43 -9.85 -20.13 -2.36
CA VAL A 43 -10.14 -21.47 -2.86
C VAL A 43 -11.61 -21.46 -3.29
N GLN A 44 -11.87 -21.05 -4.53
CA GLN A 44 -13.17 -21.25 -5.13
C GLN A 44 -13.20 -22.68 -5.68
N PRO A 45 -14.32 -23.41 -5.53
CA PRO A 45 -14.48 -24.65 -6.27
C PRO A 45 -14.27 -24.32 -7.76
N PRO A 46 -13.57 -25.19 -8.52
CA PRO A 46 -13.33 -24.94 -9.93
C PRO A 46 -14.69 -24.65 -10.58
N PRO A 47 -14.86 -23.51 -11.27
CA PRO A 47 -16.11 -23.22 -11.96
C PRO A 47 -16.33 -24.30 -13.01
N ALA A 48 -17.58 -24.68 -13.23
CA ALA A 48 -17.97 -25.33 -14.47
C ALA A 48 -17.35 -24.49 -15.61
N ALA A 49 -16.65 -25.13 -16.55
CA ALA A 49 -15.79 -24.50 -17.56
C ALA A 49 -16.36 -23.15 -18.02
N PRO A 50 -15.62 -22.04 -17.86
CA PRO A 50 -16.17 -20.73 -18.16
C PRO A 50 -16.53 -20.65 -19.62
N ALA A 51 -17.72 -20.15 -19.93
CA ALA A 51 -18.21 -20.00 -21.30
C ALA A 51 -17.36 -19.02 -22.14
N ASN A 52 -16.63 -18.11 -21.49
CA ASN A 52 -15.74 -17.15 -22.13
C ASN A 52 -14.33 -17.24 -21.54
N PRO A 53 -13.31 -17.69 -22.28
CA PRO A 53 -11.94 -17.80 -21.81
C PRO A 53 -11.30 -16.43 -21.47
N ASN A 54 -11.83 -15.33 -22.02
CA ASN A 54 -11.39 -13.96 -21.74
C ASN A 54 -12.27 -13.27 -20.69
N SER A 55 -12.80 -14.00 -19.72
CA SER A 55 -13.55 -13.43 -18.60
C SER A 55 -12.68 -13.37 -17.33
N GLN A 56 -13.03 -12.47 -16.41
CA GLN A 56 -12.39 -12.42 -15.09
C GLN A 56 -12.46 -13.77 -14.36
N GLN A 57 -13.56 -14.50 -14.52
CA GLN A 57 -13.73 -15.83 -13.93
C GLN A 57 -12.73 -16.83 -14.50
N SER A 58 -12.47 -16.80 -15.81
CA SER A 58 -11.46 -17.65 -16.45
C SER A 58 -10.06 -17.33 -15.97
N ILE A 59 -9.72 -16.04 -15.90
CA ILE A 59 -8.43 -15.61 -15.36
C ILE A 59 -8.25 -16.08 -13.92
N ASN A 60 -9.26 -15.93 -13.08
CA ASN A 60 -9.19 -16.38 -11.69
C ASN A 60 -9.02 -17.90 -11.57
N ALA A 61 -9.52 -18.67 -12.53
CA ALA A 61 -9.45 -20.14 -12.54
C ALA A 61 -8.16 -20.69 -13.17
N SER A 62 -7.71 -20.09 -14.27
CA SER A 62 -6.65 -20.66 -15.13
C SER A 62 -5.46 -19.71 -15.34
N GLY A 63 -5.60 -18.44 -14.98
CA GLY A 63 -4.56 -17.45 -15.20
C GLY A 63 -4.40 -17.00 -16.65
N PHE A 64 -3.16 -16.80 -17.04
CA PHE A 64 -2.77 -16.22 -18.34
C PHE A 64 -1.95 -17.22 -19.15
N THR A 65 -2.09 -17.19 -20.48
CA THR A 65 -1.28 -17.97 -21.42
C THR A 65 -1.10 -17.17 -22.71
N ASP A 66 0.13 -16.92 -23.12
CA ASP A 66 0.47 -16.08 -24.28
C ASP A 66 -0.27 -14.72 -24.22
N GLN A 67 -0.16 -14.05 -23.07
CA GLN A 67 -0.89 -12.81 -22.81
C GLN A 67 0.01 -11.77 -22.15
N THR A 68 -0.25 -10.51 -22.48
CA THR A 68 0.30 -9.33 -21.79
C THR A 68 -0.75 -8.77 -20.85
N VAL A 69 -0.31 -8.44 -19.64
CA VAL A 69 -1.09 -7.74 -18.61
C VAL A 69 -0.44 -6.38 -18.36
N ARG A 70 -1.13 -5.29 -18.73
CA ARG A 70 -0.68 -3.92 -18.49
C ARG A 70 -1.48 -3.29 -17.35
N MET A 71 -0.82 -3.06 -16.24
CA MET A 71 -1.39 -2.49 -15.01
C MET A 71 -1.02 -1.01 -14.90
N ILE A 72 -1.96 -0.20 -14.41
CA ILE A 72 -1.75 1.23 -14.16
C ILE A 72 -1.61 1.42 -12.66
N VAL A 73 -0.59 2.19 -12.23
CA VAL A 73 -0.38 2.56 -10.84
C VAL A 73 -0.13 4.06 -10.73
N ARG A 74 -0.46 4.66 -9.60
CA ARG A 74 -0.15 6.05 -9.31
C ARG A 74 0.87 6.15 -8.19
N THR A 75 2.02 6.74 -8.47
CA THR A 75 3.08 6.95 -7.47
C THR A 75 2.67 8.02 -6.45
N SER A 76 3.25 7.99 -5.26
CA SER A 76 3.06 9.03 -4.24
C SER A 76 4.19 10.07 -4.28
N ILE A 77 5.44 9.63 -4.41
CA ILE A 77 6.61 10.50 -4.59
C ILE A 77 7.28 10.20 -5.92
N GLY A 78 7.93 11.20 -6.51
CA GLY A 78 8.68 11.09 -7.75
C GLY A 78 10.16 10.78 -7.54
N GLY A 79 10.89 10.64 -8.65
CA GLY A 79 12.31 10.40 -8.66
C GLY A 79 12.86 10.16 -10.06
N HIS A 80 14.08 9.65 -10.14
CA HIS A 80 14.76 9.42 -11.42
C HIS A 80 15.22 7.97 -11.60
N ARG A 81 15.10 7.14 -10.57
CA ARG A 81 15.49 5.73 -10.59
C ARG A 81 14.55 4.92 -9.73
N LEU A 82 14.05 3.82 -10.25
CA LEU A 82 13.08 2.97 -9.56
C LEU A 82 13.43 1.48 -9.71
N ARG A 83 12.75 0.64 -8.92
CA ARG A 83 12.70 -0.81 -9.06
C ARG A 83 11.30 -1.30 -8.75
N VAL A 84 10.92 -2.44 -9.32
CA VAL A 84 9.58 -3.01 -9.17
C VAL A 84 9.65 -4.34 -8.42
N LYS A 85 8.75 -4.53 -7.45
CA LYS A 85 8.59 -5.79 -6.73
C LYS A 85 7.42 -6.59 -7.29
N PHE A 86 7.65 -7.87 -7.49
CA PHE A 86 6.62 -8.86 -7.84
C PHE A 86 6.56 -9.93 -6.76
N ALA A 87 5.36 -10.38 -6.40
CA ALA A 87 5.21 -11.38 -5.34
C ALA A 87 4.25 -12.50 -5.76
N ASN A 88 4.68 -13.75 -5.55
CA ASN A 88 3.83 -14.94 -5.66
C ASN A 88 3.54 -15.52 -4.27
N ALA A 89 3.09 -14.65 -3.36
CA ALA A 89 2.97 -14.94 -1.94
C ALA A 89 2.09 -16.16 -1.63
N PHE A 90 1.05 -16.38 -2.43
CA PHE A 90 0.05 -17.42 -2.23
C PHE A 90 -0.22 -18.25 -3.49
N GLY A 91 0.55 -18.06 -4.55
CA GLY A 91 0.44 -18.85 -5.77
C GLY A 91 0.98 -20.27 -5.56
N ALA A 92 0.31 -21.26 -6.11
CA ALA A 92 0.75 -22.66 -6.04
C ALA A 92 1.83 -23.00 -7.08
N PRO A 93 1.69 -22.65 -8.39
CA PRO A 93 2.74 -22.92 -9.38
C PRO A 93 3.78 -21.80 -9.45
N PRO A 94 5.02 -22.09 -9.88
CA PRO A 94 5.95 -21.09 -10.35
C PRO A 94 5.38 -20.34 -11.56
N VAL A 95 5.59 -19.03 -11.65
CA VAL A 95 5.11 -18.20 -12.75
C VAL A 95 6.28 -17.72 -13.59
N GLN A 96 6.25 -18.01 -14.89
CA GLN A 96 7.23 -17.50 -15.84
C GLN A 96 6.80 -16.14 -16.35
N ILE A 97 7.57 -15.10 -16.03
CA ILE A 97 7.48 -13.78 -16.66
C ILE A 97 8.47 -13.78 -17.83
N GLY A 98 7.98 -13.71 -19.05
CA GLY A 98 8.81 -13.73 -20.28
C GLY A 98 9.43 -12.37 -20.58
N ALA A 99 8.69 -11.29 -20.36
CA ALA A 99 9.13 -9.92 -20.48
C ALA A 99 8.38 -9.03 -19.49
N ALA A 100 9.01 -7.94 -19.07
CA ALA A 100 8.41 -6.94 -18.18
C ALA A 100 8.89 -5.53 -18.57
N HIS A 101 7.99 -4.57 -18.65
CA HIS A 101 8.28 -3.18 -18.97
C HIS A 101 7.61 -2.21 -18.00
N ILE A 102 8.22 -1.04 -17.84
CA ILE A 102 7.65 0.09 -17.11
C ILE A 102 7.77 1.35 -17.95
N ALA A 103 6.72 2.20 -17.93
CA ALA A 103 6.71 3.47 -18.64
C ALA A 103 5.82 4.50 -17.94
N LEU A 104 5.98 5.77 -18.30
CA LEU A 104 5.00 6.80 -17.98
C LEU A 104 3.71 6.51 -18.78
N ARG A 105 2.57 6.57 -18.12
CA ARG A 105 1.26 6.51 -18.77
C ARG A 105 0.94 7.85 -19.43
N ASP A 106 0.45 7.83 -20.65
CA ASP A 106 -0.17 8.98 -21.32
C ASP A 106 -1.67 9.01 -20.96
N LYS A 107 -2.47 8.17 -21.59
CA LYS A 107 -3.90 7.98 -21.27
C LYS A 107 -4.32 6.53 -21.52
N ASP A 108 -5.39 6.10 -20.90
CA ASP A 108 -5.92 4.73 -21.02
C ASP A 108 -4.78 3.68 -20.92
N SER A 109 -4.59 2.83 -21.93
CA SER A 109 -3.49 1.88 -22.02
C SER A 109 -2.20 2.45 -22.64
N GLN A 110 -2.22 3.72 -23.09
CA GLN A 110 -1.12 4.33 -23.82
C GLN A 110 0.03 4.73 -22.91
N ILE A 111 1.24 4.56 -23.41
CA ILE A 111 2.47 4.99 -22.75
C ILE A 111 3.11 6.16 -23.48
N VAL A 112 3.89 6.96 -22.76
CA VAL A 112 4.84 7.91 -23.37
C VAL A 112 6.01 7.07 -23.91
N ALA A 113 6.04 6.80 -25.20
CA ALA A 113 6.94 5.82 -25.81
C ALA A 113 8.43 6.06 -25.48
N ALA A 114 8.88 7.32 -25.37
CA ALA A 114 10.25 7.65 -24.99
C ALA A 114 10.61 7.26 -23.54
N SER A 115 9.61 6.99 -22.71
CA SER A 115 9.77 6.60 -21.32
C SER A 115 9.79 5.08 -21.11
N ASP A 116 9.54 4.27 -22.14
CA ASP A 116 9.51 2.82 -22.01
C ASP A 116 10.87 2.26 -21.61
N ARG A 117 10.86 1.41 -20.61
CA ARG A 117 12.06 0.75 -20.05
C ARG A 117 11.78 -0.72 -19.82
N PRO A 118 12.62 -1.64 -20.36
CA PRO A 118 12.57 -3.03 -19.94
C PRO A 118 12.97 -3.17 -18.48
N LEU A 119 12.24 -4.00 -17.74
CA LEU A 119 12.61 -4.45 -16.41
C LEU A 119 13.47 -5.71 -16.55
N LEU A 120 14.64 -5.68 -15.96
CA LEU A 120 15.56 -6.81 -15.96
C LEU A 120 15.59 -7.46 -14.57
N PHE A 121 15.99 -8.72 -14.56
CA PHE A 121 16.15 -9.53 -13.35
C PHE A 121 17.51 -10.22 -13.38
N ASN A 122 18.49 -9.68 -12.65
CA ASN A 122 19.91 -10.06 -12.76
C ASN A 122 20.42 -9.96 -14.21
N GLY A 123 20.07 -8.86 -14.90
CA GLY A 123 20.45 -8.61 -16.29
C GLY A 123 19.65 -9.38 -17.35
N LYS A 124 18.62 -10.16 -16.98
CA LYS A 124 17.78 -10.93 -17.90
C LYS A 124 16.39 -10.31 -18.06
N PRO A 125 15.77 -10.36 -19.25
CA PRO A 125 14.48 -9.73 -19.52
C PRO A 125 13.29 -10.43 -18.85
N GLY A 126 13.47 -11.67 -18.40
CA GLY A 126 12.43 -12.47 -17.75
C GLY A 126 12.92 -13.17 -16.50
N CYS A 127 11.99 -13.74 -15.76
CA CYS A 127 12.28 -14.48 -14.53
C CYS A 127 11.23 -15.56 -14.26
N ILE A 128 11.54 -16.42 -13.30
CA ILE A 128 10.58 -17.37 -12.70
C ILE A 128 10.27 -16.90 -11.28
N LEU A 129 9.04 -16.56 -11.04
CA LEU A 129 8.53 -16.14 -9.73
C LEU A 129 7.99 -17.38 -9.01
N ILE A 130 8.80 -17.94 -8.11
CA ILE A 130 8.44 -19.15 -7.37
C ILE A 130 7.45 -18.86 -6.25
N PRO A 131 6.64 -19.86 -5.85
CA PRO A 131 5.67 -19.74 -4.76
C PRO A 131 6.31 -19.24 -3.45
N GLY A 132 5.60 -18.36 -2.74
CA GLY A 132 6.03 -17.81 -1.45
C GLY A 132 7.10 -16.71 -1.55
N VAL A 133 7.59 -16.36 -2.74
CA VAL A 133 8.72 -15.44 -2.93
C VAL A 133 8.27 -14.09 -3.47
N ALA A 134 8.93 -13.04 -3.02
CA ALA A 134 8.94 -11.73 -3.67
C ALA A 134 10.27 -11.54 -4.42
N LEU A 135 10.20 -11.05 -5.65
CA LEU A 135 11.33 -10.76 -6.51
C LEU A 135 11.35 -9.26 -6.83
N VAL A 136 12.54 -8.68 -6.83
CA VAL A 136 12.76 -7.26 -7.18
C VAL A 136 13.49 -7.19 -8.50
N SER A 137 13.02 -6.31 -9.41
CA SER A 137 13.75 -6.01 -10.65
C SER A 137 15.09 -5.33 -10.39
N ASP A 138 15.98 -5.40 -11.37
CA ASP A 138 17.14 -4.51 -11.38
C ASP A 138 16.66 -3.06 -11.40
N PRO A 139 17.43 -2.11 -10.82
CA PRO A 139 17.09 -0.68 -10.89
C PRO A 139 17.07 -0.17 -12.33
N VAL A 140 16.08 0.68 -12.64
CA VAL A 140 15.94 1.28 -13.96
C VAL A 140 15.86 2.80 -13.86
N ASP A 141 16.52 3.50 -14.79
CA ASP A 141 16.49 4.95 -14.86
C ASP A 141 15.23 5.42 -15.62
N LEU A 142 14.31 6.00 -14.87
CA LEU A 142 13.08 6.62 -15.33
C LEU A 142 12.76 7.81 -14.44
N THR A 143 12.71 9.00 -15.02
CA THR A 143 12.35 10.21 -14.30
C THR A 143 10.84 10.42 -14.34
N PHE A 144 10.24 10.67 -13.18
CA PHE A 144 8.81 10.93 -13.04
C PHE A 144 8.52 11.86 -11.86
N ASP A 145 7.45 12.62 -11.97
CA ASP A 145 6.99 13.54 -10.93
C ASP A 145 6.22 12.81 -9.82
N PRO A 146 6.06 13.42 -8.63
CA PRO A 146 5.11 12.94 -7.63
C PRO A 146 3.71 12.81 -8.24
N LEU A 147 2.96 11.79 -7.84
CA LEU A 147 1.61 11.49 -8.30
C LEU A 147 1.53 11.13 -9.80
N ALA A 148 2.64 10.80 -10.43
CA ALA A 148 2.66 10.33 -11.81
C ALA A 148 1.99 8.95 -11.94
N TYR A 149 1.35 8.73 -13.10
CA TYR A 149 0.86 7.42 -13.46
C TYR A 149 1.94 6.66 -14.22
N LEU A 150 2.21 5.44 -13.77
CA LEU A 150 3.09 4.50 -14.46
C LEU A 150 2.29 3.31 -14.97
N THR A 151 2.76 2.72 -16.04
CA THR A 151 2.30 1.42 -16.52
C THR A 151 3.35 0.37 -16.19
N VAL A 152 2.91 -0.77 -15.66
CA VAL A 152 3.73 -1.97 -15.54
C VAL A 152 3.12 -3.04 -16.43
N SER A 153 3.85 -3.49 -17.43
CA SER A 153 3.41 -4.49 -18.40
C SER A 153 4.18 -5.79 -18.19
N LEU A 154 3.47 -6.91 -18.06
CA LEU A 154 4.04 -8.25 -17.90
C LEU A 154 3.56 -9.15 -19.02
N TYR A 155 4.46 -9.93 -19.62
CA TYR A 155 4.13 -10.97 -20.59
C TYR A 155 4.30 -12.36 -19.97
N PHE A 156 3.27 -13.18 -20.12
CA PHE A 156 3.22 -14.56 -19.66
C PHE A 156 3.20 -15.51 -20.86
N PRO A 157 4.35 -16.10 -21.26
CA PRO A 157 4.44 -16.92 -22.46
C PRO A 157 3.76 -18.28 -22.32
N VAL A 158 3.63 -18.79 -21.11
CA VAL A 158 3.05 -20.10 -20.78
C VAL A 158 1.99 -19.95 -19.70
N GLU A 159 1.18 -20.98 -19.53
CA GLU A 159 0.12 -21.01 -18.52
C GLU A 159 0.66 -20.72 -17.13
N THR A 160 0.03 -19.75 -16.45
CA THR A 160 0.46 -19.33 -15.09
C THR A 160 -0.26 -20.10 -13.97
N GLY A 161 -1.38 -20.74 -14.28
CA GLY A 161 -2.35 -21.16 -13.26
C GLY A 161 -3.07 -19.97 -12.60
N PRO A 162 -3.91 -20.21 -11.58
CA PRO A 162 -4.65 -19.16 -10.88
C PRO A 162 -3.72 -18.06 -10.35
N PRO A 163 -3.99 -16.78 -10.64
CA PRO A 163 -3.07 -15.71 -10.32
C PRO A 163 -3.13 -15.30 -8.84
N ASN A 164 -1.99 -14.89 -8.31
CA ASN A 164 -1.94 -14.09 -7.10
C ASN A 164 -2.33 -12.65 -7.46
N SER A 165 -3.57 -12.27 -7.14
CA SER A 165 -4.16 -11.01 -7.58
C SER A 165 -4.68 -10.18 -6.43
N HIS A 166 -4.69 -8.85 -6.60
CA HIS A 166 -5.38 -7.91 -5.74
C HIS A 166 -6.57 -7.31 -6.51
N GLY A 167 -7.80 -7.60 -6.08
CA GLY A 167 -9.01 -7.31 -6.85
C GLY A 167 -9.43 -5.84 -6.87
N THR A 168 -9.05 -5.07 -5.85
CA THR A 168 -9.41 -3.65 -5.68
C THR A 168 -8.26 -2.75 -6.15
N GLY A 169 -7.78 -2.94 -7.38
CA GLY A 169 -6.65 -2.16 -7.90
C GLY A 169 -6.97 -0.69 -8.17
N LEU A 170 -8.24 -0.32 -8.28
CA LEU A 170 -8.75 1.04 -8.51
C LEU A 170 -8.29 1.71 -9.81
N HIS A 171 -7.48 1.05 -10.62
CA HIS A 171 -7.08 1.47 -11.97
C HIS A 171 -7.34 0.35 -12.98
N THR A 172 -7.63 0.76 -14.23
CA THR A 172 -7.86 -0.20 -15.30
C THR A 172 -6.59 -0.95 -15.64
N THR A 173 -6.68 -2.28 -15.62
CA THR A 173 -5.68 -3.20 -16.12
C THR A 173 -6.15 -3.73 -17.47
N TYR A 174 -5.26 -3.75 -18.46
CA TYR A 174 -5.53 -4.19 -19.83
C TYR A 174 -4.85 -5.52 -20.09
N ILE A 175 -5.58 -6.48 -20.64
CA ILE A 175 -5.09 -7.81 -20.97
C ILE A 175 -5.16 -7.98 -22.47
N ALA A 176 -4.06 -8.35 -23.10
CA ALA A 176 -3.94 -8.53 -24.54
C ALA A 176 -3.24 -9.85 -24.88
N LYS A 177 -3.43 -10.33 -26.12
CA LYS A 177 -2.76 -11.53 -26.61
C LYS A 177 -1.32 -11.23 -27.02
N GLY A 178 -0.43 -12.18 -26.80
CA GLY A 178 0.98 -12.10 -27.19
C GLY A 178 1.78 -11.13 -26.35
N ASP A 179 3.05 -10.91 -26.73
CA ASP A 179 3.93 -9.94 -26.09
C ASP A 179 3.67 -8.52 -26.61
N GLY A 180 2.93 -7.75 -25.85
CA GLY A 180 2.65 -6.33 -26.05
C GLY A 180 3.31 -5.43 -25.02
N THR A 181 4.31 -5.91 -24.27
CA THR A 181 4.92 -5.18 -23.14
C THR A 181 5.47 -3.83 -23.56
N ALA A 182 6.16 -3.75 -24.71
CA ALA A 182 6.74 -2.53 -25.28
C ALA A 182 5.80 -1.75 -26.22
N GLN A 183 4.58 -2.24 -26.49
CA GLN A 183 3.67 -1.56 -27.40
C GLN A 183 3.23 -0.21 -26.84
N ALA A 184 3.17 0.82 -27.69
CA ALA A 184 2.75 2.16 -27.32
C ALA A 184 1.32 2.21 -26.73
N ALA A 185 0.44 1.32 -27.20
CA ALA A 185 -0.93 1.17 -26.71
C ALA A 185 -1.40 -0.28 -26.86
N ILE A 186 -2.32 -0.70 -25.98
CA ILE A 186 -3.12 -1.91 -26.17
C ILE A 186 -4.45 -1.46 -26.77
N ALA A 187 -4.58 -1.53 -28.11
CA ALA A 187 -5.74 -1.00 -28.81
C ALA A 187 -6.99 -1.88 -28.59
N ASP A 188 -6.82 -3.21 -28.70
CA ASP A 188 -7.91 -4.18 -28.61
C ASP A 188 -7.66 -5.15 -27.46
N PRO A 189 -7.94 -4.74 -26.20
CA PRO A 189 -7.77 -5.64 -25.07
C PRO A 189 -8.78 -6.79 -25.13
N LEU A 190 -8.31 -8.01 -24.86
CA LEU A 190 -9.19 -9.18 -24.67
C LEU A 190 -10.14 -8.99 -23.49
N LEU A 191 -9.64 -8.30 -22.46
CA LEU A 191 -10.38 -7.98 -21.24
C LEU A 191 -9.77 -6.74 -20.57
N THR A 192 -10.61 -5.98 -19.88
CA THR A 192 -10.18 -4.99 -18.90
C THR A 192 -10.72 -5.35 -17.51
N THR A 193 -9.93 -5.10 -16.49
CA THR A 193 -10.27 -5.35 -15.09
C THR A 193 -9.69 -4.25 -14.21
N ALA A 194 -10.04 -4.23 -12.92
CA ALA A 194 -9.41 -3.34 -11.95
C ALA A 194 -8.50 -4.11 -10.98
N SER A 195 -7.94 -5.24 -11.40
CA SER A 195 -7.09 -6.07 -10.55
C SER A 195 -5.61 -5.88 -10.88
N TYR A 196 -4.75 -5.97 -9.85
CA TYR A 196 -3.31 -6.14 -10.01
C TYR A 196 -2.95 -7.62 -9.93
N TYR A 197 -1.93 -8.03 -10.69
CA TYR A 197 -1.49 -9.42 -10.78
C TYR A 197 0.01 -9.51 -10.49
N TRP A 198 0.40 -10.22 -9.46
CA TRP A 198 1.77 -10.39 -8.94
C TRP A 198 2.54 -9.09 -8.66
N LEU A 199 2.07 -7.94 -9.11
CA LEU A 199 2.68 -6.65 -8.81
C LEU A 199 2.46 -6.31 -7.32
N SER A 200 3.52 -6.01 -6.60
CA SER A 200 3.50 -5.82 -5.15
C SER A 200 3.90 -4.42 -4.71
N ALA A 201 4.98 -3.86 -5.26
CA ALA A 201 5.42 -2.52 -4.92
C ALA A 201 6.29 -1.89 -6.01
N ILE A 202 6.41 -0.58 -5.95
CA ILE A 202 7.41 0.22 -6.68
C ILE A 202 8.18 1.04 -5.66
N ASP A 203 9.49 0.85 -5.65
CA ASP A 203 10.41 1.64 -4.85
C ASP A 203 11.11 2.66 -5.74
N VAL A 204 11.32 3.87 -5.24
CA VAL A 204 12.11 4.93 -5.88
C VAL A 204 13.36 5.21 -5.07
N LEU A 205 14.49 5.46 -5.74
CA LEU A 205 15.69 5.93 -5.09
C LEU A 205 15.51 7.42 -4.74
N ALA A 206 15.54 7.74 -3.45
CA ALA A 206 15.15 9.03 -2.91
C ALA A 206 16.17 9.56 -1.88
N PRO A 207 16.27 10.88 -1.69
CA PRO A 207 17.19 11.48 -0.71
C PRO A 207 16.95 10.97 0.71
N ALA A 208 17.98 11.01 1.55
CA ALA A 208 17.96 10.51 2.93
C ALA A 208 16.80 11.01 3.80
N LYS A 209 16.23 12.19 3.51
CA LYS A 209 15.06 12.76 4.20
C LYS A 209 13.72 12.13 3.79
N ALA A 210 13.70 11.42 2.65
CA ALA A 210 12.48 10.79 2.18
C ALA A 210 12.13 9.56 3.04
N ALA A 211 10.84 9.28 3.12
CA ALA A 211 10.35 8.13 3.89
C ALA A 211 8.97 7.68 3.37
N SER A 212 8.46 6.57 3.86
CA SER A 212 7.15 6.05 3.49
C SER A 212 6.22 5.93 4.69
N ILE A 213 4.94 6.19 4.46
CA ILE A 213 3.81 5.82 5.31
C ILE A 213 3.19 4.55 4.73
N VAL A 214 2.97 3.55 5.55
CA VAL A 214 2.13 2.40 5.21
C VAL A 214 0.71 2.65 5.72
N ALA A 215 -0.26 2.70 4.82
CA ALA A 215 -1.67 2.68 5.13
C ALA A 215 -2.12 1.21 5.22
N PHE A 216 -2.34 0.72 6.43
CA PHE A 216 -2.58 -0.69 6.74
C PHE A 216 -4.00 -0.87 7.26
N GLY A 217 -4.78 -1.74 6.62
CA GLY A 217 -6.18 -1.86 6.98
C GLY A 217 -6.99 -2.78 6.06
N ASP A 218 -8.29 -2.66 6.20
CA ASP A 218 -9.31 -3.43 5.50
C ASP A 218 -9.81 -2.76 4.19
N SER A 219 -11.07 -3.04 3.80
CA SER A 219 -11.72 -2.48 2.61
C SER A 219 -11.78 -0.96 2.60
N ILE A 220 -11.81 -0.31 3.76
CA ILE A 220 -11.86 1.14 3.89
C ILE A 220 -10.52 1.73 3.46
N THR A 221 -9.43 1.11 3.87
CA THR A 221 -8.07 1.48 3.47
C THR A 221 -7.79 1.10 2.03
N ASP A 222 -8.21 -0.10 1.61
CA ASP A 222 -8.12 -0.60 0.25
C ASP A 222 -8.78 0.37 -0.76
N GLY A 223 -9.88 1.00 -0.35
CA GLY A 223 -10.64 1.94 -1.16
C GLY A 223 -11.81 1.27 -1.89
N ALA A 224 -12.36 0.19 -1.32
CA ALA A 224 -13.50 -0.52 -1.88
C ALA A 224 -14.63 0.45 -2.27
N GLN A 225 -15.25 0.21 -3.43
CA GLN A 225 -16.28 1.05 -4.05
C GLN A 225 -15.83 2.47 -4.47
N SER A 226 -14.56 2.83 -4.34
CA SER A 226 -14.04 4.05 -4.97
C SER A 226 -14.18 3.94 -6.48
N THR A 227 -14.49 5.06 -7.13
CA THR A 227 -14.59 5.10 -8.59
C THR A 227 -13.24 4.79 -9.21
N VAL A 228 -13.19 3.79 -10.10
CA VAL A 228 -11.97 3.38 -10.81
C VAL A 228 -11.40 4.57 -11.60
N ASN A 229 -10.08 4.69 -11.62
CA ASN A 229 -9.31 5.75 -12.30
C ASN A 229 -9.52 7.17 -11.74
N THR A 230 -9.93 7.33 -10.49
CA THR A 230 -10.17 8.66 -9.90
C THR A 230 -9.31 9.01 -8.67
N ASP A 231 -8.57 8.04 -8.12
CA ASP A 231 -7.70 8.22 -6.94
C ASP A 231 -8.42 8.81 -5.70
N HIS A 232 -9.62 8.34 -5.43
CA HIS A 232 -10.45 8.83 -4.34
C HIS A 232 -10.38 7.98 -3.07
N SER A 233 -9.52 6.96 -2.99
CA SER A 233 -9.25 6.28 -1.72
C SER A 233 -8.51 7.22 -0.75
N TRP A 234 -8.72 7.07 0.56
CA TRP A 234 -8.07 7.96 1.53
C TRP A 234 -6.52 7.92 1.47
N PRO A 235 -5.85 6.77 1.21
CA PRO A 235 -4.40 6.78 1.04
C PRO A 235 -3.93 7.58 -0.19
N ALA A 236 -4.68 7.52 -1.30
CA ALA A 236 -4.36 8.30 -2.50
C ALA A 236 -4.52 9.80 -2.27
N LEU A 237 -5.53 10.22 -1.49
CA LEU A 237 -5.71 11.62 -1.13
C LEU A 237 -4.69 12.09 -0.11
N LEU A 238 -4.31 11.24 0.84
CA LEU A 238 -3.20 11.53 1.75
C LEU A 238 -1.92 11.80 0.95
N ALA A 239 -1.59 10.95 -0.01
CA ALA A 239 -0.44 11.15 -0.91
C ALA A 239 -0.53 12.50 -1.64
N ALA A 240 -1.70 12.84 -2.18
CA ALA A 240 -1.91 14.12 -2.87
C ALA A 240 -1.77 15.34 -1.93
N ARG A 241 -2.15 15.24 -0.67
CA ARG A 241 -1.96 16.29 0.34
C ARG A 241 -0.50 16.45 0.73
N LEU A 242 0.19 15.34 1.00
CA LEU A 242 1.61 15.35 1.37
C LEU A 242 2.45 15.95 0.26
N ALA A 243 2.17 15.61 -1.01
CA ALA A 243 2.86 16.14 -2.17
C ALA A 243 2.72 17.66 -2.34
N LYS A 244 1.59 18.25 -1.91
CA LYS A 244 1.36 19.70 -1.99
C LYS A 244 2.13 20.52 -0.96
N ASN A 245 2.58 19.91 0.14
CA ASN A 245 3.28 20.61 1.21
C ASN A 245 4.79 20.31 1.12
N PRO A 246 5.64 21.34 0.92
CA PRO A 246 7.09 21.15 0.78
C PRO A 246 7.78 20.43 1.96
N LYS A 247 7.17 20.49 3.17
CA LYS A 247 7.70 19.81 4.36
C LYS A 247 7.45 18.30 4.32
N THR A 248 6.45 17.84 3.57
CA THR A 248 6.01 16.44 3.51
C THR A 248 6.08 15.85 2.10
N ALA A 249 6.45 16.63 1.08
CA ALA A 249 6.49 16.22 -0.32
C ALA A 249 7.44 15.04 -0.61
N ALA A 250 8.37 14.74 0.31
CA ALA A 250 9.26 13.59 0.23
C ALA A 250 8.73 12.35 1.00
N ILE A 251 7.48 12.38 1.47
CA ILE A 251 6.87 11.27 2.19
C ILE A 251 5.96 10.50 1.24
N GLY A 252 6.33 9.25 0.93
CA GLY A 252 5.54 8.33 0.15
C GLY A 252 4.38 7.75 0.95
N VAL A 253 3.36 7.26 0.24
CA VAL A 253 2.23 6.51 0.83
C VAL A 253 2.07 5.23 0.06
N SER A 254 2.03 4.10 0.77
CA SER A 254 1.73 2.78 0.22
C SER A 254 0.41 2.26 0.81
N ASN A 255 -0.50 1.81 -0.04
CA ASN A 255 -1.77 1.23 0.38
C ASN A 255 -1.63 -0.28 0.56
N GLN A 256 -1.79 -0.75 1.79
CA GLN A 256 -1.75 -2.15 2.18
C GLN A 256 -3.11 -2.59 2.76
N GLY A 257 -4.20 -2.02 2.23
CA GLY A 257 -5.56 -2.45 2.51
C GLY A 257 -5.89 -3.78 1.85
N ILE A 258 -6.72 -4.57 2.48
CA ILE A 258 -7.31 -5.81 1.93
C ILE A 258 -8.79 -5.83 2.28
N GLY A 259 -9.66 -5.86 1.27
CA GLY A 259 -11.10 -5.94 1.49
C GLY A 259 -11.50 -7.11 2.40
N GLY A 260 -12.21 -6.84 3.50
CA GLY A 260 -12.65 -7.86 4.47
C GLY A 260 -11.58 -8.34 5.44
N ASN A 261 -10.40 -7.71 5.49
CA ASN A 261 -9.32 -8.11 6.38
C ASN A 261 -9.66 -7.88 7.86
N ARG A 262 -8.99 -8.62 8.74
CA ARG A 262 -9.17 -8.59 10.20
C ARG A 262 -7.83 -8.49 10.91
N VAL A 263 -7.86 -7.98 12.14
CA VAL A 263 -6.65 -7.91 12.99
C VAL A 263 -6.18 -9.31 13.38
N LEU A 264 -7.12 -10.18 13.80
CA LEU A 264 -6.82 -11.38 14.56
C LEU A 264 -6.86 -12.68 13.75
N ARG A 265 -7.67 -12.73 12.67
CA ARG A 265 -7.97 -14.00 11.99
C ARG A 265 -7.89 -13.88 10.47
N ASP A 266 -7.41 -14.93 9.84
CA ASP A 266 -7.39 -15.07 8.39
C ASP A 266 -8.81 -15.32 7.86
N ILE A 267 -9.17 -14.68 6.76
CA ILE A 267 -10.34 -15.05 5.93
C ILE A 267 -10.19 -14.53 4.50
N THR A 268 -10.28 -13.21 4.30
CA THR A 268 -10.16 -12.60 2.98
C THR A 268 -8.70 -12.30 2.65
N GLY A 269 -7.85 -12.31 3.63
CA GLY A 269 -6.39 -12.22 3.57
C GLY A 269 -5.82 -12.82 4.84
N VAL A 270 -4.52 -12.92 4.92
CA VAL A 270 -3.83 -13.19 6.18
C VAL A 270 -4.17 -12.04 7.13
N SER A 271 -4.42 -12.35 8.40
CA SER A 271 -4.71 -11.36 9.46
C SER A 271 -3.65 -10.26 9.50
N ALA A 272 -4.02 -9.08 9.99
CA ALA A 272 -3.09 -7.97 10.12
C ALA A 272 -1.83 -8.37 10.91
N LEU A 273 -1.99 -9.14 11.97
CA LEU A 273 -0.87 -9.71 12.72
C LEU A 273 0.01 -10.62 11.87
N GLY A 274 -0.60 -11.51 11.08
CA GLY A 274 0.14 -12.50 10.28
C GLY A 274 0.80 -11.94 9.00
N ARG A 275 0.34 -10.77 8.50
CA ARG A 275 0.90 -10.14 7.28
C ARG A 275 1.80 -8.94 7.57
N PHE A 276 2.02 -8.61 8.84
CA PHE A 276 2.75 -7.41 9.25
C PHE A 276 4.17 -7.34 8.65
N ASP A 277 4.93 -8.41 8.75
CA ASP A 277 6.30 -8.45 8.24
C ASP A 277 6.34 -8.20 6.72
N ARG A 278 5.47 -8.85 5.97
CA ARG A 278 5.41 -8.73 4.52
C ARG A 278 4.94 -7.35 4.07
N ASP A 279 3.86 -6.85 4.67
CA ASP A 279 3.12 -5.69 4.17
C ASP A 279 3.56 -4.37 4.81
N VAL A 280 4.20 -4.42 5.98
CA VAL A 280 4.74 -3.24 6.67
C VAL A 280 6.26 -3.25 6.63
N LEU A 281 6.92 -4.21 7.26
CA LEU A 281 8.40 -4.24 7.36
C LEU A 281 9.06 -4.48 6.01
N GLY A 282 8.40 -5.21 5.11
CA GLY A 282 8.85 -5.45 3.74
C GLY A 282 8.82 -4.23 2.81
N GLN A 283 8.23 -3.11 3.24
CA GLN A 283 8.22 -1.87 2.46
C GLN A 283 9.50 -1.06 2.69
N SER A 284 10.01 -0.43 1.64
CA SER A 284 11.26 0.32 1.72
C SER A 284 11.05 1.71 2.36
N GLY A 285 11.92 2.10 3.29
CA GLY A 285 11.95 3.44 3.87
C GLY A 285 10.77 3.79 4.79
N VAL A 286 10.09 2.80 5.37
CA VAL A 286 8.95 3.01 6.27
C VAL A 286 9.40 3.73 7.54
N LYS A 287 8.64 4.77 7.90
CA LYS A 287 8.79 5.52 9.16
C LYS A 287 7.47 5.64 9.92
N TRP A 288 6.37 5.50 9.23
CA TRP A 288 5.04 5.61 9.85
C TRP A 288 4.13 4.49 9.35
N LEU A 289 3.34 3.99 10.27
CA LEU A 289 2.25 3.03 10.03
C LEU A 289 0.93 3.68 10.44
N MET A 290 -0.05 3.73 9.55
CA MET A 290 -1.43 4.10 9.88
C MET A 290 -2.28 2.84 9.91
N VAL A 291 -2.92 2.55 11.04
CA VAL A 291 -3.73 1.34 11.23
C VAL A 291 -5.21 1.72 11.27
N LEU A 292 -5.96 1.31 10.24
CA LEU A 292 -7.43 1.39 10.19
C LEU A 292 -7.96 -0.02 9.90
N GLU A 293 -8.11 -0.82 10.93
CA GLU A 293 -8.43 -2.26 10.85
C GLU A 293 -9.26 -2.65 12.07
N GLY A 294 -10.10 -3.68 11.99
CA GLY A 294 -10.81 -4.25 13.13
C GLY A 294 -12.34 -4.24 13.04
N ILE A 295 -12.92 -3.48 12.11
CA ILE A 295 -14.38 -3.48 11.93
C ILE A 295 -14.89 -4.84 11.45
N ASN A 296 -14.08 -5.58 10.68
CA ASN A 296 -14.43 -6.93 10.23
C ASN A 296 -14.27 -7.98 11.32
N ASP A 297 -13.37 -7.78 12.28
CA ASP A 297 -13.31 -8.64 13.48
C ASP A 297 -14.63 -8.53 14.25
N ILE A 298 -15.13 -7.32 14.47
CA ILE A 298 -16.42 -7.06 15.12
C ILE A 298 -17.57 -7.60 14.29
N GLY A 299 -17.58 -7.34 12.98
CA GLY A 299 -18.68 -7.67 12.08
C GLY A 299 -18.87 -9.16 11.86
N HIS A 300 -17.79 -9.94 11.85
CA HIS A 300 -17.88 -11.40 11.65
C HIS A 300 -18.67 -12.11 12.74
N GLY A 301 -18.60 -11.68 14.00
CA GLY A 301 -19.42 -12.22 15.08
C GLY A 301 -20.92 -12.07 14.85
N ALA A 302 -21.36 -11.11 14.03
CA ALA A 302 -22.76 -10.96 13.64
C ALA A 302 -23.19 -11.97 12.56
N ILE A 303 -22.26 -12.53 11.80
CA ILE A 303 -22.48 -13.51 10.72
C ILE A 303 -22.33 -14.93 11.28
N ASP A 304 -21.24 -15.17 12.01
CA ASP A 304 -20.93 -16.43 12.67
C ASP A 304 -20.58 -16.16 14.16
N PRO A 305 -21.46 -16.53 15.10
CA PRO A 305 -21.22 -16.31 16.54
C PRO A 305 -19.96 -17.00 17.08
N THR A 306 -19.44 -18.04 16.41
CA THR A 306 -18.17 -18.71 16.80
C THR A 306 -16.93 -17.86 16.47
N GLU A 307 -17.10 -16.87 15.63
CA GLU A 307 -16.08 -15.91 15.20
C GLU A 307 -16.12 -14.58 15.99
N GLN A 308 -17.01 -14.49 16.97
CA GLN A 308 -17.14 -13.29 17.79
C GLN A 308 -15.84 -13.01 18.56
N VAL A 309 -15.44 -11.74 18.57
CA VAL A 309 -14.29 -11.24 19.32
C VAL A 309 -14.69 -10.10 20.23
N THR A 310 -13.94 -9.91 21.30
CA THR A 310 -14.13 -8.80 22.25
C THR A 310 -13.29 -7.59 21.86
N ALA A 311 -13.63 -6.42 22.39
CA ALA A 311 -12.82 -5.21 22.23
C ALA A 311 -11.39 -5.43 22.79
N GLU A 312 -11.25 -6.16 23.89
CA GLU A 312 -9.98 -6.45 24.54
C GLU A 312 -9.07 -7.31 23.65
N GLU A 313 -9.62 -8.27 22.91
CA GLU A 313 -8.86 -9.09 21.96
C GLU A 313 -8.34 -8.24 20.81
N ILE A 314 -9.15 -7.36 20.22
CA ILE A 314 -8.73 -6.43 19.17
C ILE A 314 -7.64 -5.49 19.68
N ILE A 315 -7.83 -4.93 20.88
CA ILE A 315 -6.84 -4.08 21.55
C ILE A 315 -5.54 -4.85 21.81
N GLY A 316 -5.65 -6.12 22.20
CA GLY A 316 -4.50 -7.01 22.31
C GLY A 316 -3.72 -7.13 21.00
N GLY A 317 -4.43 -7.31 19.87
CA GLY A 317 -3.84 -7.31 18.54
C GLY A 317 -3.15 -6.00 18.18
N TYR A 318 -3.78 -4.86 18.49
CA TYR A 318 -3.13 -3.55 18.24
C TYR A 318 -1.85 -3.36 19.04
N LYS A 319 -1.80 -3.80 20.30
CA LYS A 319 -0.57 -3.73 21.10
C LYS A 319 0.56 -4.52 20.45
N GLN A 320 0.27 -5.72 19.92
CA GLN A 320 1.28 -6.51 19.18
C GLN A 320 1.78 -5.80 17.92
N LEU A 321 0.88 -5.16 17.14
CA LEU A 321 1.27 -4.37 15.97
C LEU A 321 2.13 -3.16 16.34
N ILE A 322 1.78 -2.47 17.43
CA ILE A 322 2.51 -1.30 17.95
C ILE A 322 3.91 -1.72 18.40
N ASP A 323 4.02 -2.77 19.21
CA ASP A 323 5.29 -3.26 19.73
C ASP A 323 6.20 -3.68 18.56
N ALA A 324 5.67 -4.47 17.60
CA ALA A 324 6.42 -4.89 16.42
C ALA A 324 6.90 -3.70 15.55
N ALA A 325 6.07 -2.66 15.40
CA ALA A 325 6.45 -1.45 14.69
C ALA A 325 7.54 -0.67 15.43
N HIS A 326 7.39 -0.50 16.73
CA HIS A 326 8.36 0.23 17.58
C HIS A 326 9.71 -0.47 17.63
N ASP A 327 9.77 -1.79 17.68
CA ASP A 327 11.00 -2.58 17.61
C ASP A 327 11.81 -2.29 16.32
N HIS A 328 11.14 -1.85 15.24
CA HIS A 328 11.74 -1.44 13.98
C HIS A 328 11.86 0.09 13.81
N GLY A 329 11.60 0.87 14.86
CA GLY A 329 11.67 2.33 14.84
C GLY A 329 10.60 2.99 13.96
N ILE A 330 9.47 2.31 13.74
CA ILE A 330 8.31 2.80 12.99
C ILE A 330 7.30 3.39 13.98
N LYS A 331 6.86 4.63 13.74
CA LYS A 331 5.81 5.28 14.52
C LYS A 331 4.44 4.82 14.07
N VAL A 332 3.53 4.59 15.01
CA VAL A 332 2.20 4.08 14.71
C VAL A 332 1.12 5.14 14.97
N ILE A 333 0.29 5.37 13.96
CA ILE A 333 -0.86 6.25 14.02
C ILE A 333 -2.12 5.38 14.09
N GLY A 334 -2.81 5.41 15.22
CA GLY A 334 -4.08 4.71 15.37
C GLY A 334 -5.21 5.49 14.69
N CYS A 335 -5.95 4.83 13.81
CA CYS A 335 -7.12 5.40 13.17
C CYS A 335 -8.37 4.85 13.85
N THR A 336 -9.30 5.72 14.27
CA THR A 336 -10.57 5.27 14.87
C THR A 336 -11.45 4.58 13.85
N LEU A 337 -12.09 3.47 14.24
CA LEU A 337 -13.05 2.75 13.44
C LEU A 337 -14.27 3.63 13.14
N THR A 338 -14.64 3.71 11.88
CA THR A 338 -15.76 4.55 11.43
C THR A 338 -17.09 4.02 11.93
N PRO A 339 -18.13 4.88 12.04
CA PRO A 339 -19.49 4.42 12.31
C PRO A 339 -19.97 3.44 11.24
N TYR A 340 -20.77 2.45 11.61
CA TYR A 340 -21.23 1.41 10.67
C TYR A 340 -22.68 0.96 10.86
N GLU A 341 -23.49 1.72 11.63
CA GLU A 341 -24.92 1.48 11.73
C GLU A 341 -25.55 1.54 10.34
N GLY A 342 -26.31 0.51 10.00
CA GLY A 342 -26.91 0.32 8.68
C GLY A 342 -26.16 -0.68 7.78
N ALA A 343 -24.94 -1.07 8.12
CA ALA A 343 -24.26 -2.18 7.47
C ALA A 343 -24.94 -3.51 7.83
N ASN A 344 -24.94 -4.48 6.90
CA ASN A 344 -25.60 -5.80 7.08
C ASN A 344 -25.11 -6.57 8.31
N TYR A 345 -23.89 -6.32 8.75
CA TYR A 345 -23.23 -6.93 9.91
C TYR A 345 -23.25 -6.05 11.17
N SER A 346 -23.94 -4.91 11.14
CA SER A 346 -24.09 -4.04 12.32
C SER A 346 -25.02 -4.69 13.35
N ARG A 347 -24.57 -4.71 14.62
CA ARG A 347 -25.33 -5.18 15.79
C ARG A 347 -25.02 -4.29 16.97
N PRO A 348 -25.95 -4.17 17.97
CA PRO A 348 -25.73 -3.35 19.18
C PRO A 348 -24.46 -3.74 19.95
N GLU A 349 -24.16 -5.02 20.06
CA GLU A 349 -22.99 -5.54 20.76
C GLU A 349 -21.69 -5.16 20.02
N GLY A 350 -21.72 -5.22 18.69
CA GLY A 350 -20.63 -4.79 17.84
C GLY A 350 -20.37 -3.30 17.93
N GLU A 351 -21.43 -2.47 18.02
CA GLU A 351 -21.28 -1.03 18.22
C GLU A 351 -20.63 -0.72 19.57
N ALA A 352 -21.02 -1.43 20.65
CA ALA A 352 -20.37 -1.27 21.96
C ALA A 352 -18.88 -1.65 21.89
N ALA A 353 -18.53 -2.72 21.17
CA ALA A 353 -17.14 -3.11 20.96
C ALA A 353 -16.36 -2.04 20.17
N ARG A 354 -16.95 -1.49 19.08
CA ARG A 354 -16.36 -0.42 18.28
C ARG A 354 -16.09 0.84 19.12
N GLU A 355 -17.08 1.26 19.92
CA GLU A 355 -16.95 2.42 20.83
C GLU A 355 -15.82 2.18 21.87
N ALA A 356 -15.73 0.99 22.45
CA ALA A 356 -14.68 0.62 23.40
C ALA A 356 -13.29 0.66 22.75
N VAL A 357 -13.14 0.09 21.54
CA VAL A 357 -11.89 0.13 20.76
C VAL A 357 -11.51 1.59 20.45
N ASN A 358 -12.45 2.40 19.94
CA ASN A 358 -12.20 3.80 19.60
C ASN A 358 -11.83 4.65 20.83
N ASN A 359 -12.49 4.40 21.96
CA ASN A 359 -12.14 5.07 23.23
C ASN A 359 -10.69 4.72 23.62
N TRP A 360 -10.31 3.43 23.52
CA TRP A 360 -8.94 3.02 23.83
C TRP A 360 -7.93 3.66 22.85
N ILE A 361 -8.21 3.70 21.55
CA ILE A 361 -7.34 4.38 20.56
C ILE A 361 -7.07 5.82 20.97
N ARG A 362 -8.11 6.56 21.44
CA ARG A 362 -7.99 7.97 21.81
C ARG A 362 -7.28 8.21 23.13
N THR A 363 -7.46 7.31 24.13
CA THR A 363 -7.11 7.61 25.51
C THR A 363 -5.96 6.82 26.10
N SER A 364 -5.56 5.71 25.46
CA SER A 364 -4.51 4.83 25.97
C SER A 364 -3.10 5.40 25.87
N HIS A 365 -2.87 6.36 24.96
CA HIS A 365 -1.54 6.86 24.61
C HIS A 365 -0.57 5.76 24.11
N ALA A 366 -1.10 4.61 23.67
CA ALA A 366 -0.30 3.52 23.12
C ALA A 366 0.19 3.83 21.69
N PHE A 367 -0.60 4.55 20.91
CA PHE A 367 -0.21 5.05 19.60
C PHE A 367 0.62 6.34 19.71
N ASP A 368 1.55 6.56 18.79
CA ASP A 368 2.33 7.81 18.71
C ASP A 368 1.45 9.02 18.33
N ALA A 369 0.38 8.77 17.57
CA ALA A 369 -0.64 9.75 17.22
C ALA A 369 -1.97 9.08 16.94
N VAL A 370 -3.05 9.87 16.87
CA VAL A 370 -4.39 9.41 16.54
C VAL A 370 -4.93 10.19 15.35
N ALA A 371 -5.47 9.48 14.37
CA ALA A 371 -6.28 10.04 13.29
C ALA A 371 -7.75 9.67 13.54
N ASP A 372 -8.58 10.66 13.88
CA ASP A 372 -9.96 10.41 14.30
C ASP A 372 -10.91 10.36 13.10
N PHE A 373 -10.92 9.23 12.40
CA PHE A 373 -11.80 8.98 11.26
C PHE A 373 -13.28 8.95 11.67
N GLU A 374 -13.60 8.44 12.87
CA GLU A 374 -14.97 8.48 13.38
C GLU A 374 -15.47 9.91 13.49
N ALA A 375 -14.75 10.79 14.16
CA ALA A 375 -15.14 12.18 14.32
C ALA A 375 -15.27 12.92 12.97
N ALA A 376 -14.41 12.58 12.00
CA ALA A 376 -14.43 13.17 10.67
C ALA A 376 -15.62 12.72 9.83
N THR A 377 -16.12 11.49 10.02
CA THR A 377 -17.11 10.86 9.12
C THR A 377 -18.49 10.65 9.73
N ARG A 378 -18.65 10.71 11.04
CA ARG A 378 -19.93 10.47 11.72
C ARG A 378 -20.98 11.50 11.37
N ASP A 379 -22.24 11.08 11.26
CA ASP A 379 -23.38 11.97 11.12
C ASP A 379 -23.63 12.71 12.46
N PRO A 380 -23.68 14.05 12.46
CA PRO A 380 -23.97 14.81 13.69
C PRO A 380 -25.36 14.52 14.29
N ALA A 381 -26.34 14.12 13.49
CA ALA A 381 -27.69 13.79 13.94
C ALA A 381 -27.79 12.35 14.50
N ASN A 382 -26.95 11.43 13.98
CA ASN A 382 -26.84 10.05 14.49
C ASN A 382 -25.36 9.62 14.48
N PRO A 383 -24.62 9.81 15.58
CA PRO A 383 -23.17 9.50 15.63
C PRO A 383 -22.79 8.04 15.34
N LYS A 384 -23.74 7.11 15.38
CA LYS A 384 -23.52 5.69 15.04
C LYS A 384 -23.58 5.44 13.53
N ARG A 385 -24.01 6.44 12.76
CA ARG A 385 -24.03 6.41 11.30
C ARG A 385 -22.93 7.26 10.71
N ILE A 386 -22.48 6.84 9.54
CA ILE A 386 -21.67 7.69 8.67
C ILE A 386 -22.57 8.73 7.98
N ARG A 387 -22.03 9.90 7.68
CA ARG A 387 -22.76 10.92 6.90
C ARG A 387 -23.15 10.35 5.55
N ALA A 388 -24.35 10.69 5.07
CA ALA A 388 -24.85 10.22 3.79
C ALA A 388 -23.92 10.53 2.61
N GLU A 389 -23.22 11.66 2.67
CA GLU A 389 -22.22 12.05 1.64
C GLU A 389 -20.99 11.13 1.60
N PHE A 390 -20.75 10.34 2.67
CA PHE A 390 -19.65 9.39 2.80
C PHE A 390 -20.13 7.93 2.77
N ASP A 391 -21.43 7.69 2.68
CA ASP A 391 -22.04 6.37 2.72
C ASP A 391 -22.34 5.86 1.29
N PRO A 392 -21.60 4.90 0.76
CA PRO A 392 -21.89 4.31 -0.54
C PRO A 392 -22.92 3.16 -0.47
N GLY A 393 -23.49 2.89 0.70
CA GLY A 393 -24.39 1.76 0.98
C GLY A 393 -23.80 0.77 1.98
N ASP A 394 -23.54 -0.46 1.56
CA ASP A 394 -23.10 -1.54 2.43
C ASP A 394 -21.58 -1.51 2.77
N HIS A 395 -20.77 -0.73 2.02
CA HIS A 395 -19.36 -0.49 2.30
C HIS A 395 -19.11 0.99 2.56
N GLN A 396 -18.89 1.30 3.81
CA GLN A 396 -18.65 2.65 4.29
C GLN A 396 -17.32 3.20 3.78
N ILE A 397 -17.36 4.42 3.23
CA ILE A 397 -16.19 5.23 2.86
C ILE A 397 -15.55 4.91 1.49
N GLY A 398 -16.36 4.56 0.46
CA GLY A 398 -15.80 4.38 -0.90
C GLY A 398 -15.81 5.61 -1.80
N ARG A 399 -16.81 6.46 -1.77
CA ARG A 399 -16.95 7.56 -2.73
C ARG A 399 -16.76 8.95 -2.20
N ALA A 400 -16.94 9.17 -0.92
CA ALA A 400 -17.13 10.53 -0.42
C ALA A 400 -16.24 10.95 0.75
N SER A 401 -15.66 10.04 1.53
CA SER A 401 -14.70 10.38 2.61
C SER A 401 -13.50 11.16 2.09
N CYS A 402 -13.37 11.17 0.80
CA CYS A 402 -12.26 11.74 0.08
C CYS A 402 -12.50 13.15 -0.45
N ARG A 403 -13.71 13.66 -0.42
CA ARG A 403 -13.96 15.05 -0.78
C ARG A 403 -13.65 15.98 0.40
N GLU A 404 -12.40 16.42 0.49
CA GLU A 404 -11.95 17.66 1.14
C GLU A 404 -11.65 17.74 2.64
N ARG A 405 -11.86 16.75 3.53
CA ARG A 405 -11.74 16.99 4.99
C ARG A 405 -11.02 15.92 5.85
N VAL A 406 -10.38 14.90 5.29
CA VAL A 406 -9.51 14.02 6.13
C VAL A 406 -8.06 14.38 5.97
#